data_64c0182b9abc2d93bd8e6c554f9a9a2c
#
_entry.id   64c0182b9abc2d93bd8e6c554f9a9a2c
#
_cell.length_a   1.000
_cell.length_b   1.000
_cell.length_c   1.000
_cell.angle_alpha   90.00
_cell.angle_beta   90.00
_cell.angle_gamma   90.00
#
_symmetry.space_group_name_H-M   'P 1'
#
loop_
_entity.id
_entity.type
_entity.pdbx_description
1 polymer ?
#
loop_
_entity_poly.entity_id
_entity_poly.type
_entity_poly.pdbx_seq_one_letter_code
_entity_poly.pdbx_strand_id
1 'polypeptide(L)'
;MNQFPTQLTKSCIHKYAICPIDSTIITLTSKLLWVLGHYQVKLFSALNLATGSPDDNLINFGNAHDYKFGSHMMSKLPANAVGVMDRGFAGLKFIQELVQDNKYFVLRIKNNWKLEFESESRLTKIGSSTDAQAYRMVNFCDVETKTEFRLVTNLPDDGDVAVSDAEIRDIYRLRWGVELFWKFLKMHLKLDRLISKSLNGITIQLYASLIAASNFTTDIYSRAMGL
;
A
#
# COMPACT_ATOMS: atom_id res chain seq x y z
N MET A 1 -5.69 -19.60 -11.51
CA MET A 1 -5.39 -18.37 -12.25
C MET A 1 -6.51 -17.39 -11.95
N ASN A 2 -6.34 -16.49 -10.96
CA ASN A 2 -7.37 -15.50 -10.64
C ASN A 2 -7.33 -14.42 -11.71
N GLN A 3 -8.37 -14.37 -12.53
CA GLN A 3 -8.59 -13.27 -13.48
C GLN A 3 -8.88 -12.00 -12.67
N PHE A 4 -8.06 -10.97 -12.88
CA PHE A 4 -8.36 -9.62 -12.42
C PHE A 4 -9.66 -9.15 -13.06
N PRO A 5 -10.56 -8.47 -12.34
CA PRO A 5 -11.81 -7.96 -12.91
C PRO A 5 -11.50 -6.84 -13.92
N THR A 6 -11.54 -7.18 -15.20
CA THR A 6 -11.03 -6.36 -16.31
C THR A 6 -11.91 -5.16 -16.69
N GLN A 7 -13.14 -5.05 -16.21
CA GLN A 7 -14.08 -4.01 -16.67
C GLN A 7 -14.40 -2.90 -15.66
N LEU A 8 -14.44 -3.18 -14.36
CA LEU A 8 -14.77 -2.18 -13.33
C LEU A 8 -13.58 -1.29 -12.95
N THR A 9 -12.38 -1.79 -13.11
CA THR A 9 -11.12 -1.09 -12.83
C THR A 9 -10.84 0.10 -13.76
N LYS A 10 -11.36 0.09 -14.98
CA LYS A 10 -11.10 1.17 -15.96
C LYS A 10 -11.67 2.53 -15.51
N SER A 11 -12.85 2.57 -14.89
CA SER A 11 -13.50 3.83 -14.50
C SER A 11 -12.76 4.56 -13.36
N CYS A 12 -12.32 3.85 -12.32
CA CYS A 12 -11.62 4.46 -11.18
C CYS A 12 -10.17 4.83 -11.49
N ILE A 13 -9.47 4.01 -12.29
CA ILE A 13 -8.08 4.28 -12.73
C ILE A 13 -8.01 5.55 -13.58
N HIS A 14 -9.09 5.92 -14.28
CA HIS A 14 -9.12 7.18 -15.03
C HIS A 14 -9.31 8.43 -14.16
N LYS A 15 -9.92 8.29 -12.97
CA LYS A 15 -10.15 9.41 -12.05
C LYS A 15 -8.98 9.63 -11.09
N TYR A 16 -8.36 8.55 -10.64
CA TYR A 16 -7.32 8.56 -9.62
C TYR A 16 -6.12 7.68 -10.00
N ALA A 17 -4.93 8.13 -9.67
CA ALA A 17 -3.74 7.27 -9.73
C ALA A 17 -3.76 6.30 -8.53
N ILE A 18 -4.00 5.02 -8.75
CA ILE A 18 -4.04 4.02 -7.68
C ILE A 18 -2.62 3.57 -7.35
N CYS A 19 -2.23 3.78 -6.09
CA CYS A 19 -0.89 3.52 -5.59
C CYS A 19 -0.93 2.56 -4.39
N PRO A 20 -0.89 1.23 -4.59
CA PRO A 20 -0.64 0.29 -3.51
C PRO A 20 0.68 0.58 -2.80
N ILE A 21 0.64 0.62 -1.47
CA ILE A 21 1.81 0.82 -0.62
C ILE A 21 1.99 -0.43 0.24
N ASP A 22 3.19 -0.99 0.21
CA ASP A 22 3.53 -2.15 1.02
C ASP A 22 5.03 -2.19 1.32
N SER A 23 5.44 -3.11 2.18
CA SER A 23 6.83 -3.36 2.50
C SER A 23 7.20 -4.82 2.30
N THR A 24 8.46 -5.05 1.94
CA THR A 24 9.02 -6.39 1.95
C THR A 24 10.26 -6.46 2.84
N ILE A 25 10.44 -7.59 3.51
CA ILE A 25 11.58 -7.84 4.37
C ILE A 25 12.60 -8.69 3.63
N ILE A 26 13.87 -8.31 3.77
CA ILE A 26 15.01 -9.06 3.26
C ILE A 26 15.96 -9.30 4.43
N THR A 27 16.24 -10.57 4.71
CA THR A 27 17.14 -10.98 5.79
C THR A 27 18.60 -10.70 5.39
N LEU A 28 19.35 -10.09 6.30
CA LEU A 28 20.77 -9.83 6.11
C LEU A 28 21.59 -11.04 6.58
N THR A 29 22.44 -11.56 5.71
CA THR A 29 23.27 -12.74 5.99
C THR A 29 24.67 -12.38 6.49
N SER A 30 25.04 -11.12 6.42
CA SER A 30 26.38 -10.65 6.84
C SER A 30 26.52 -10.61 8.35
N LYS A 31 27.42 -11.42 8.92
CA LYS A 31 27.75 -11.41 10.35
C LYS A 31 28.26 -10.05 10.82
N LEU A 32 28.94 -9.28 9.96
CA LEU A 32 29.40 -7.92 10.29
C LEU A 32 28.23 -6.98 10.58
N LEU A 33 27.14 -7.09 9.83
CA LEU A 33 25.94 -6.29 10.04
C LEU A 33 25.19 -6.73 11.29
N TRP A 34 25.22 -8.01 11.65
CA TRP A 34 24.63 -8.52 12.88
C TRP A 34 25.30 -7.97 14.14
N VAL A 35 26.63 -7.84 14.12
CA VAL A 35 27.39 -7.19 15.21
C VAL A 35 26.95 -5.73 15.40
N LEU A 36 26.55 -5.06 14.32
CA LEU A 36 26.00 -3.69 14.35
C LEU A 36 24.49 -3.64 14.64
N GLY A 37 23.87 -4.77 14.96
CA GLY A 37 22.44 -4.87 15.27
C GLY A 37 21.53 -4.89 14.03
N HIS A 38 22.06 -5.03 12.83
CA HIS A 38 21.25 -5.08 11.59
C HIS A 38 21.08 -6.53 11.13
N TYR A 39 19.88 -7.08 11.33
CA TYR A 39 19.50 -8.44 10.93
C TYR A 39 18.66 -8.50 9.67
N GLN A 40 17.99 -7.41 9.35
CA GLN A 40 17.10 -7.29 8.21
C GLN A 40 17.07 -5.86 7.67
N VAL A 41 16.72 -5.77 6.41
CA VAL A 41 16.33 -4.52 5.76
C VAL A 41 14.87 -4.63 5.33
N LYS A 42 14.13 -3.57 5.55
CA LYS A 42 12.76 -3.43 5.10
C LYS A 42 12.72 -2.40 3.98
N LEU A 43 12.19 -2.82 2.84
CA LEU A 43 12.03 -1.98 1.66
C LEU A 43 10.54 -1.68 1.48
N PHE A 44 10.19 -0.40 1.48
CA PHE A 44 8.83 0.09 1.21
C PHE A 44 8.75 0.58 -0.23
N SER A 45 7.61 0.39 -0.85
CA SER A 45 7.33 0.94 -2.18
C SER A 45 5.88 1.38 -2.29
N ALA A 46 5.67 2.49 -2.99
CA ALA A 46 4.38 2.92 -3.51
C ALA A 46 4.38 2.65 -5.02
N LEU A 47 3.63 1.66 -5.46
CA LEU A 47 3.57 1.23 -6.86
C LEU A 47 2.46 1.96 -7.58
N ASN A 48 2.78 2.79 -8.56
CA ASN A 48 1.77 3.41 -9.42
C ASN A 48 1.27 2.39 -10.44
N LEU A 49 0.01 1.98 -10.33
CA LEU A 49 -0.54 0.96 -11.21
C LEU A 49 -0.77 1.43 -12.65
N ALA A 50 -0.87 2.74 -12.88
CA ALA A 50 -1.03 3.28 -14.23
C ALA A 50 0.27 3.18 -15.03
N THR A 51 1.42 3.35 -14.37
CA THR A 51 2.75 3.30 -15.00
C THR A 51 3.45 1.95 -14.81
N GLY A 52 2.98 1.15 -13.82
CA GLY A 52 3.65 -0.08 -13.38
C GLY A 52 4.98 0.18 -12.65
N SER A 53 5.32 1.42 -12.35
CA SER A 53 6.58 1.82 -11.73
C SER A 53 6.39 2.29 -10.29
N PRO A 54 7.37 2.11 -9.40
CA PRO A 54 7.30 2.68 -8.08
C PRO A 54 7.49 4.21 -8.13
N ASP A 55 6.53 4.96 -7.55
CA ASP A 55 6.60 6.41 -7.43
C ASP A 55 7.53 6.83 -6.28
N ASP A 56 7.60 6.02 -5.21
CA ASP A 56 8.51 6.25 -4.10
C ASP A 56 8.99 4.93 -3.48
N ASN A 57 10.22 4.96 -2.94
CA ASN A 57 10.83 3.82 -2.28
C ASN A 57 11.62 4.29 -1.05
N LEU A 58 11.47 3.56 0.06
CA LEU A 58 12.18 3.84 1.30
C LEU A 58 12.85 2.56 1.82
N ILE A 59 14.11 2.69 2.22
CA ILE A 59 14.89 1.60 2.81
C ILE A 59 15.06 1.88 4.30
N ASN A 60 14.69 0.91 5.14
CA ASN A 60 14.92 0.96 6.58
C ASN A 60 15.70 -0.27 7.03
N PHE A 61 16.87 -0.04 7.66
CA PHE A 61 17.65 -1.09 8.30
C PHE A 61 17.15 -1.27 9.73
N GLY A 62 16.39 -2.34 9.97
CA GLY A 62 15.86 -2.63 11.29
C GLY A 62 14.46 -3.25 11.27
N ASN A 63 13.82 -3.28 12.44
CA ASN A 63 12.56 -3.97 12.68
C ASN A 63 11.40 -2.98 12.99
N ALA A 64 11.42 -1.79 12.40
CA ALA A 64 10.36 -0.82 12.65
C ALA A 64 9.04 -1.25 12.00
N HIS A 65 7.92 -0.94 12.68
CA HIS A 65 6.58 -1.23 12.18
C HIS A 65 6.19 -0.32 11.02
N ASP A 66 5.39 -0.83 10.08
CA ASP A 66 5.01 -0.17 8.83
C ASP A 66 4.29 1.16 9.05
N TYR A 67 3.44 1.27 10.08
CA TYR A 67 2.70 2.49 10.38
C TYR A 67 3.60 3.73 10.59
N LYS A 68 4.87 3.54 10.97
CA LYS A 68 5.83 4.65 11.16
C LYS A 68 6.25 5.30 9.84
N PHE A 69 6.10 4.59 8.73
CA PHE A 69 6.55 5.03 7.42
C PHE A 69 5.39 5.45 6.51
N GLY A 70 4.16 5.21 6.93
CA GLY A 70 2.97 5.50 6.15
C GLY A 70 2.88 6.97 5.71
N SER A 71 3.05 7.91 6.64
CA SER A 71 2.99 9.36 6.34
C SER A 71 4.09 9.77 5.34
N HIS A 72 5.31 9.24 5.49
CA HIS A 72 6.38 9.50 4.54
C HIS A 72 6.01 9.01 3.13
N MET A 73 5.59 7.76 2.99
CA MET A 73 5.20 7.18 1.70
C MET A 73 4.05 7.96 1.05
N MET A 74 3.03 8.32 1.83
CA MET A 74 1.89 9.09 1.33
C MET A 74 2.25 10.52 0.94
N SER A 75 3.19 11.17 1.62
CA SER A 75 3.60 12.55 1.32
C SER A 75 4.22 12.69 -0.08
N LYS A 76 4.80 11.63 -0.60
CA LYS A 76 5.48 11.60 -1.92
C LYS A 76 4.53 11.32 -3.08
N LEU A 77 3.33 10.83 -2.79
CA LEU A 77 2.36 10.55 -3.85
C LEU A 77 1.80 11.84 -4.49
N PRO A 78 1.47 11.80 -5.79
CA PRO A 78 0.76 12.88 -6.47
C PRO A 78 -0.55 13.27 -5.76
N ALA A 79 -1.01 14.51 -5.98
CA ALA A 79 -2.21 15.01 -5.30
C ALA A 79 -3.48 14.22 -5.61
N ASN A 80 -3.59 13.67 -6.82
CA ASN A 80 -4.72 12.84 -7.27
C ASN A 80 -4.52 11.33 -7.03
N ALA A 81 -3.47 10.93 -6.31
CA ALA A 81 -3.21 9.54 -6.02
C ALA A 81 -4.02 9.05 -4.82
N VAL A 82 -4.44 7.78 -4.90
CA VAL A 82 -5.06 7.05 -3.80
C VAL A 82 -4.06 6.03 -3.26
N GLY A 83 -3.58 6.25 -2.03
CA GLY A 83 -2.75 5.26 -1.34
C GLY A 83 -3.58 4.08 -0.87
N VAL A 84 -3.23 2.88 -1.28
CA VAL A 84 -3.93 1.65 -0.88
C VAL A 84 -3.05 0.82 0.04
N MET A 85 -3.47 0.64 1.29
CA MET A 85 -2.61 0.09 2.33
C MET A 85 -3.28 -1.02 3.13
N ASP A 86 -2.47 -1.97 3.61
CA ASP A 86 -2.91 -3.03 4.52
C ASP A 86 -2.94 -2.54 5.98
N ARG A 87 -3.55 -3.36 6.83
CA ARG A 87 -3.70 -3.16 8.28
C ARG A 87 -2.37 -2.95 9.04
N GLY A 88 -1.23 -3.30 8.45
CA GLY A 88 0.10 -3.03 8.98
C GLY A 88 0.39 -1.53 9.12
N PHE A 89 -0.20 -0.71 8.27
CA PHE A 89 -0.13 0.74 8.30
C PHE A 89 -1.20 1.39 9.19
N ALA A 90 -2.20 0.65 9.66
CA ALA A 90 -3.34 1.20 10.37
C ALA A 90 -2.95 1.83 11.71
N GLY A 91 -3.16 3.14 11.83
CA GLY A 91 -2.97 3.95 13.01
C GLY A 91 -3.93 5.14 13.02
N LEU A 92 -4.58 5.45 14.17
CA LEU A 92 -5.53 6.57 14.25
C LEU A 92 -4.88 7.89 13.89
N LYS A 93 -3.71 8.16 14.47
CA LYS A 93 -2.93 9.37 14.18
C LYS A 93 -2.59 9.47 12.69
N PHE A 94 -2.19 8.36 12.09
CA PHE A 94 -1.88 8.32 10.66
C PHE A 94 -3.09 8.66 9.78
N ILE A 95 -4.28 8.14 10.10
CA ILE A 95 -5.50 8.48 9.36
C ILE A 95 -5.82 9.98 9.49
N GLN A 96 -5.66 10.56 10.67
CA GLN A 96 -5.85 11.99 10.90
C GLN A 96 -4.86 12.83 10.08
N GLU A 97 -3.58 12.45 10.05
CA GLU A 97 -2.55 13.09 9.21
C GLU A 97 -2.93 13.05 7.72
N LEU A 98 -3.39 11.90 7.22
CA LEU A 98 -3.81 11.77 5.81
C LEU A 98 -4.95 12.72 5.44
N VAL A 99 -5.92 12.89 6.31
CA VAL A 99 -7.04 13.81 6.10
C VAL A 99 -6.58 15.27 6.17
N GLN A 100 -5.74 15.63 7.14
CA GLN A 100 -5.17 16.96 7.27
C GLN A 100 -4.32 17.36 6.04
N ASP A 101 -3.58 16.41 5.49
CA ASP A 101 -2.74 16.59 4.30
C ASP A 101 -3.53 16.47 2.98
N ASN A 102 -4.87 16.34 3.03
CA ASN A 102 -5.73 16.12 1.87
C ASN A 102 -5.27 14.98 0.95
N LYS A 103 -4.80 13.88 1.54
CA LYS A 103 -4.38 12.68 0.80
C LYS A 103 -5.51 11.67 0.72
N TYR A 104 -5.82 11.20 -0.49
CA TYR A 104 -6.80 10.12 -0.68
C TYR A 104 -6.21 8.77 -0.28
N PHE A 105 -7.01 7.95 0.40
CA PHE A 105 -6.55 6.64 0.83
C PHE A 105 -7.69 5.60 0.87
N VAL A 106 -7.30 4.34 0.74
CA VAL A 106 -8.09 3.16 1.11
C VAL A 106 -7.23 2.31 2.04
N LEU A 107 -7.58 2.26 3.30
CA LEU A 107 -6.80 1.62 4.34
C LEU A 107 -7.60 0.50 5.01
N ARG A 108 -7.04 -0.72 5.05
CA ARG A 108 -7.61 -1.79 5.87
C ARG A 108 -7.29 -1.55 7.33
N ILE A 109 -8.30 -1.59 8.19
CA ILE A 109 -8.14 -1.44 9.63
C ILE A 109 -8.15 -2.79 10.35
N LYS A 110 -7.70 -2.78 11.61
CA LYS A 110 -7.66 -3.97 12.47
C LYS A 110 -9.06 -4.29 12.98
N ASN A 111 -9.40 -5.57 13.07
CA ASN A 111 -10.72 -6.02 13.51
C ASN A 111 -11.02 -5.71 14.99
N ASN A 112 -9.98 -5.48 15.81
CA ASN A 112 -10.10 -5.15 17.23
C ASN A 112 -10.29 -3.66 17.53
N TRP A 113 -10.40 -2.81 16.51
CA TRP A 113 -10.67 -1.39 16.71
C TRP A 113 -12.11 -1.18 17.14
N LYS A 114 -12.32 -0.31 18.13
CA LYS A 114 -13.65 0.12 18.55
C LYS A 114 -14.23 1.06 17.51
N LEU A 115 -15.46 0.77 17.08
CA LEU A 115 -16.18 1.48 16.05
C LEU A 115 -17.50 1.95 16.63
N GLU A 116 -17.82 3.22 16.48
CA GLU A 116 -19.12 3.79 16.84
C GLU A 116 -19.81 4.19 15.54
N PHE A 117 -20.88 3.45 15.22
CA PHE A 117 -21.69 3.70 14.03
C PHE A 117 -22.69 4.82 14.33
N GLU A 118 -22.73 5.84 13.49
CA GLU A 118 -23.76 6.86 13.54
C GLU A 118 -25.02 6.31 12.83
N SER A 119 -26.16 6.34 13.51
CA SER A 119 -27.38 5.61 13.12
C SER A 119 -28.01 6.01 11.78
N GLU A 120 -27.61 7.14 11.19
CA GLU A 120 -28.15 7.64 9.91
C GLU A 120 -27.06 7.99 8.88
N SER A 121 -25.80 7.74 9.20
CA SER A 121 -24.65 8.13 8.37
C SER A 121 -23.85 6.90 7.93
N ARG A 122 -23.32 6.95 6.72
CA ARG A 122 -22.31 5.97 6.26
C ARG A 122 -20.97 6.17 6.95
N LEU A 123 -20.88 7.16 7.82
CA LEU A 123 -19.66 7.51 8.53
C LEU A 123 -19.60 6.74 9.84
N THR A 124 -18.41 6.31 10.19
CA THR A 124 -18.14 5.56 11.41
C THR A 124 -17.04 6.27 12.18
N LYS A 125 -17.30 6.55 13.45
CA LYS A 125 -16.25 7.06 14.34
C LYS A 125 -15.31 5.93 14.72
N ILE A 126 -14.01 6.21 14.60
CA ILE A 126 -12.96 5.26 14.90
C ILE A 126 -12.19 5.74 16.14
N GLY A 127 -12.14 4.90 17.18
CA GLY A 127 -11.50 5.20 18.44
C GLY A 127 -12.49 5.58 19.54
N SER A 128 -11.97 5.82 20.74
CA SER A 128 -12.77 6.10 21.95
C SER A 128 -12.58 7.52 22.49
N SER A 129 -12.04 8.44 21.70
CA SER A 129 -11.84 9.82 22.12
C SER A 129 -13.04 10.70 21.72
N THR A 130 -13.31 11.74 22.51
CA THR A 130 -14.32 12.76 22.23
C THR A 130 -14.07 13.50 20.90
N ASP A 131 -12.82 13.48 20.41
CA ASP A 131 -12.38 14.11 19.16
C ASP A 131 -12.28 13.10 18.00
N ALA A 132 -12.89 11.91 18.13
CA ALA A 132 -12.88 10.90 17.09
C ALA A 132 -13.60 11.43 15.83
N GLN A 133 -12.87 11.53 14.74
CA GLN A 133 -13.43 11.89 13.44
C GLN A 133 -14.19 10.70 12.84
N ALA A 134 -15.26 11.00 12.14
CA ALA A 134 -16.03 10.02 11.42
C ALA A 134 -15.49 9.84 9.99
N TYR A 135 -15.35 8.58 9.58
CA TYR A 135 -14.80 8.19 8.27
C TYR A 135 -15.77 7.25 7.55
N ARG A 136 -15.77 7.30 6.23
CA ARG A 136 -16.49 6.33 5.45
C ARG A 136 -15.87 4.95 5.61
N MET A 137 -16.71 3.96 5.98
CA MET A 137 -16.28 2.59 6.13
C MET A 137 -16.99 1.68 5.14
N VAL A 138 -16.19 0.81 4.51
CA VAL A 138 -16.68 -0.24 3.60
C VAL A 138 -16.29 -1.60 4.15
N ASN A 139 -17.30 -2.39 4.50
CA ASN A 139 -17.13 -3.75 5.01
C ASN A 139 -17.48 -4.76 3.92
N PHE A 140 -16.69 -5.80 3.78
CA PHE A 140 -17.03 -6.94 2.94
C PHE A 140 -16.37 -8.22 3.46
N CYS A 141 -16.94 -9.34 3.07
CA CYS A 141 -16.40 -10.65 3.37
C CYS A 141 -15.92 -11.31 2.08
N ASP A 142 -14.72 -11.84 2.10
CA ASP A 142 -14.23 -12.69 1.03
C ASP A 142 -14.97 -14.02 1.09
N VAL A 143 -15.55 -14.43 -0.04
CA VAL A 143 -16.45 -15.59 -0.12
C VAL A 143 -15.69 -16.90 0.08
N GLU A 144 -14.46 -16.99 -0.41
CA GLU A 144 -13.64 -18.20 -0.37
C GLU A 144 -12.99 -18.37 1.00
N THR A 145 -12.33 -17.32 1.51
CA THR A 145 -11.56 -17.38 2.76
C THR A 145 -12.39 -17.08 4.00
N LYS A 146 -13.65 -16.62 3.86
CA LYS A 146 -14.51 -16.12 4.95
C LYS A 146 -13.86 -14.99 5.76
N THR A 147 -12.87 -14.32 5.19
CA THR A 147 -12.16 -13.23 5.85
C THR A 147 -12.97 -11.94 5.74
N GLU A 148 -13.23 -11.31 6.88
CA GLU A 148 -13.83 -9.98 6.95
C GLU A 148 -12.78 -8.90 6.67
N PHE A 149 -13.12 -7.99 5.79
CA PHE A 149 -12.33 -6.80 5.46
C PHE A 149 -13.08 -5.55 5.90
N ARG A 150 -12.41 -4.71 6.68
CA ARG A 150 -12.90 -3.41 7.12
C ARG A 150 -12.00 -2.34 6.53
N LEU A 151 -12.51 -1.58 5.58
CA LEU A 151 -11.79 -0.52 4.88
C LEU A 151 -12.28 0.84 5.36
N VAL A 152 -11.36 1.75 5.58
CA VAL A 152 -11.61 3.16 5.85
C VAL A 152 -11.07 3.98 4.71
N THR A 153 -11.81 5.00 4.30
CA THR A 153 -11.47 5.87 3.19
C THR A 153 -12.02 7.28 3.37
N ASN A 154 -11.39 8.25 2.71
CA ASN A 154 -11.89 9.61 2.52
C ASN A 154 -12.26 9.91 1.06
N LEU A 155 -12.35 8.88 0.22
CA LEU A 155 -12.81 9.06 -1.16
C LEU A 155 -14.27 9.56 -1.16
N PRO A 156 -14.60 10.55 -2.01
CA PRO A 156 -15.94 11.10 -2.09
C PRO A 156 -16.97 10.04 -2.49
N ASP A 157 -18.18 10.13 -1.94
CA ASP A 157 -19.31 9.26 -2.23
C ASP A 157 -20.41 9.96 -3.04
N ASP A 158 -20.23 11.24 -3.34
CA ASP A 158 -21.11 12.06 -4.16
C ASP A 158 -20.33 12.90 -5.19
N GLY A 159 -21.06 13.56 -6.11
CA GLY A 159 -20.51 14.40 -7.15
C GLY A 159 -19.82 13.65 -8.31
N ASP A 160 -19.17 14.40 -9.19
CA ASP A 160 -18.59 13.89 -10.45
C ASP A 160 -17.42 12.91 -10.25
N VAL A 161 -16.76 12.99 -9.11
CA VAL A 161 -15.62 12.15 -8.75
C VAL A 161 -15.97 11.07 -7.72
N ALA A 162 -17.26 10.86 -7.49
CA ALA A 162 -17.74 9.87 -6.54
C ALA A 162 -17.22 8.45 -6.82
N VAL A 163 -16.91 7.73 -5.76
CA VAL A 163 -16.43 6.35 -5.78
C VAL A 163 -17.37 5.50 -4.95
N SER A 164 -18.02 4.52 -5.57
CA SER A 164 -18.95 3.62 -4.91
C SER A 164 -18.22 2.63 -3.98
N ASP A 165 -18.97 1.99 -3.06
CA ASP A 165 -18.41 0.95 -2.18
C ASP A 165 -17.91 -0.27 -2.95
N ALA A 166 -18.51 -0.57 -4.10
CA ALA A 166 -18.05 -1.62 -4.99
C ALA A 166 -16.67 -1.27 -5.60
N GLU A 167 -16.52 -0.04 -6.07
CA GLU A 167 -15.24 0.46 -6.60
C GLU A 167 -14.16 0.52 -5.52
N ILE A 168 -14.49 0.91 -4.28
CA ILE A 168 -13.53 0.89 -3.15
C ILE A 168 -13.02 -0.54 -2.88
N ARG A 169 -13.91 -1.54 -2.93
CA ARG A 169 -13.49 -2.95 -2.82
C ARG A 169 -12.56 -3.37 -3.93
N ASP A 170 -12.84 -2.95 -5.16
CA ASP A 170 -12.01 -3.27 -6.32
C ASP A 170 -10.67 -2.53 -6.25
N ILE A 171 -10.64 -1.25 -5.85
CA ILE A 171 -9.40 -0.52 -5.55
C ILE A 171 -8.57 -1.27 -4.51
N TYR A 172 -9.19 -1.76 -3.43
CA TYR A 172 -8.44 -2.50 -2.41
C TYR A 172 -7.88 -3.84 -2.95
N ARG A 173 -8.57 -4.52 -3.84
CA ARG A 173 -8.07 -5.74 -4.49
C ARG A 173 -6.81 -5.47 -5.31
N LEU A 174 -6.67 -4.27 -5.88
CA LEU A 174 -5.49 -3.86 -6.63
C LEU A 174 -4.24 -3.75 -5.74
N ARG A 175 -4.39 -3.69 -4.41
CA ARG A 175 -3.27 -3.76 -3.47
C ARG A 175 -2.38 -4.99 -3.70
N TRP A 176 -2.96 -6.09 -4.18
CA TRP A 176 -2.20 -7.29 -4.54
C TRP A 176 -1.11 -7.03 -5.59
N GLY A 177 -1.23 -5.96 -6.37
CA GLY A 177 -0.24 -5.59 -7.39
C GLY A 177 1.15 -5.35 -6.81
N VAL A 178 1.28 -4.72 -5.64
CA VAL A 178 2.59 -4.51 -5.01
C VAL A 178 3.20 -5.81 -4.48
N GLU A 179 2.41 -6.79 -4.07
CA GLU A 179 2.91 -8.11 -3.70
C GLU A 179 3.46 -8.88 -4.91
N LEU A 180 2.79 -8.77 -6.07
CA LEU A 180 3.29 -9.32 -7.34
C LEU A 180 4.59 -8.63 -7.76
N PHE A 181 4.68 -7.32 -7.57
CA PHE A 181 5.91 -6.56 -7.80
C PHE A 181 7.07 -7.07 -6.93
N TRP A 182 6.86 -7.26 -5.62
CA TRP A 182 7.87 -7.87 -4.74
C TRP A 182 8.28 -9.27 -5.18
N LYS A 183 7.29 -10.09 -5.56
CA LYS A 183 7.55 -11.43 -6.09
C LYS A 183 8.42 -11.39 -7.34
N PHE A 184 8.12 -10.49 -8.26
CA PHE A 184 8.92 -10.26 -9.47
C PHE A 184 10.37 -9.89 -9.13
N LEU A 185 10.58 -8.90 -8.25
CA LEU A 185 11.92 -8.47 -7.84
C LEU A 185 12.73 -9.60 -7.20
N LYS A 186 12.12 -10.39 -6.32
CA LYS A 186 12.78 -11.54 -5.67
C LYS A 186 13.11 -12.66 -6.67
N MET A 187 12.19 -12.98 -7.56
CA MET A 187 12.38 -14.09 -8.51
C MET A 187 13.36 -13.75 -9.64
N HIS A 188 13.21 -12.59 -10.24
CA HIS A 188 13.95 -12.23 -11.46
C HIS A 188 15.18 -11.36 -11.19
N LEU A 189 15.10 -10.42 -10.28
CA LEU A 189 16.21 -9.52 -9.95
C LEU A 189 16.98 -9.94 -8.69
N LYS A 190 16.63 -11.11 -8.10
CA LYS A 190 17.30 -11.68 -6.92
C LYS A 190 17.44 -10.69 -5.77
N LEU A 191 16.41 -9.85 -5.55
CA LEU A 191 16.39 -8.81 -4.54
C LEU A 191 16.74 -9.33 -3.13
N ASP A 192 16.44 -10.57 -2.82
CA ASP A 192 16.71 -11.26 -1.57
C ASP A 192 18.15 -11.81 -1.46
N ARG A 193 18.95 -11.75 -2.52
CA ARG A 193 20.34 -12.23 -2.56
C ARG A 193 21.30 -11.06 -2.49
N LEU A 194 21.52 -10.56 -1.27
CA LEU A 194 22.41 -9.42 -1.05
C LEU A 194 23.87 -9.88 -1.08
N ILE A 195 24.65 -9.26 -1.94
CA ILE A 195 26.07 -9.57 -2.15
C ILE A 195 26.93 -8.72 -1.21
N SER A 196 26.53 -7.47 -0.99
CA SER A 196 27.30 -6.52 -0.19
C SER A 196 27.24 -6.86 1.31
N LYS A 197 28.32 -6.53 2.02
CA LYS A 197 28.46 -6.64 3.48
C LYS A 197 28.39 -5.29 4.18
N SER A 198 28.14 -4.21 3.47
CA SER A 198 27.99 -2.86 4.02
C SER A 198 26.60 -2.32 3.78
N LEU A 199 26.10 -1.44 4.67
CA LEU A 199 24.77 -0.82 4.53
C LEU A 199 24.67 -0.04 3.21
N ASN A 200 25.71 0.74 2.87
CA ASN A 200 25.73 1.51 1.63
C ASN A 200 25.68 0.62 0.38
N GLY A 201 26.47 -0.45 0.35
CA GLY A 201 26.45 -1.38 -0.77
C GLY A 201 25.13 -2.13 -0.92
N ILE A 202 24.44 -2.48 0.19
CA ILE A 202 23.10 -3.04 0.17
C ILE A 202 22.11 -2.02 -0.39
N THR A 203 22.18 -0.78 0.07
CA THR A 203 21.34 0.32 -0.43
C THR A 203 21.49 0.51 -1.93
N ILE A 204 22.72 0.53 -2.44
CA ILE A 204 23.01 0.62 -3.89
C ILE A 204 22.40 -0.58 -4.63
N GLN A 205 22.57 -1.80 -4.13
CA GLN A 205 22.02 -3.01 -4.77
C GLN A 205 20.49 -2.97 -4.83
N LEU A 206 19.83 -2.54 -3.76
CA LEU A 206 18.37 -2.43 -3.70
C LEU A 206 17.86 -1.38 -4.70
N TYR A 207 18.45 -0.19 -4.73
CA TYR A 207 18.05 0.83 -5.70
C TYR A 207 18.35 0.42 -7.15
N ALA A 208 19.48 -0.23 -7.41
CA ALA A 208 19.77 -0.76 -8.74
C ALA A 208 18.70 -1.76 -9.21
N SER A 209 18.24 -2.64 -8.31
CA SER A 209 17.15 -3.57 -8.61
C SER A 209 15.82 -2.85 -8.90
N LEU A 210 15.51 -1.78 -8.15
CA LEU A 210 14.29 -0.98 -8.39
C LEU A 210 14.37 -0.22 -9.72
N ILE A 211 15.52 0.37 -10.05
CA ILE A 211 15.74 1.04 -11.35
C ILE A 211 15.61 0.05 -12.50
N ALA A 212 16.21 -1.13 -12.37
CA ALA A 212 16.07 -2.18 -13.37
C ALA A 212 14.60 -2.59 -13.53
N ALA A 213 13.86 -2.75 -12.43
CA ALA A 213 12.45 -3.07 -12.48
C ALA A 213 11.63 -2.01 -13.22
N SER A 214 11.86 -0.73 -12.94
CA SER A 214 11.14 0.37 -13.60
C SER A 214 11.28 0.35 -15.14
N ASN A 215 12.42 -0.13 -15.63
CA ASN A 215 12.64 -0.27 -17.09
C ASN A 215 11.89 -1.49 -17.70
N PHE A 216 11.60 -2.51 -16.89
CA PHE A 216 10.94 -3.74 -17.38
C PHE A 216 9.43 -3.76 -17.11
N THR A 217 8.94 -3.02 -16.11
CA THR A 217 7.55 -3.14 -15.63
C THR A 217 6.54 -2.56 -16.60
N THR A 218 6.89 -1.55 -17.39
CA THR A 218 5.99 -0.95 -18.37
C THR A 218 5.46 -2.01 -19.36
N ASP A 219 6.30 -2.95 -19.77
CA ASP A 219 5.93 -4.02 -20.71
C ASP A 219 5.20 -5.21 -20.05
N ILE A 220 5.60 -5.58 -18.84
CA ILE A 220 5.08 -6.77 -18.15
C ILE A 220 3.74 -6.47 -17.47
N TYR A 221 3.61 -5.28 -16.87
CA TYR A 221 2.38 -4.86 -16.23
C TYR A 221 1.25 -4.61 -17.23
N SER A 222 1.54 -3.97 -18.37
CA SER A 222 0.58 -3.81 -19.46
C SER A 222 0.08 -5.16 -19.97
N ARG A 223 0.96 -6.15 -20.12
CA ARG A 223 0.58 -7.52 -20.53
C ARG A 223 -0.15 -8.30 -19.43
N ALA A 224 0.22 -8.14 -18.15
CA ALA A 224 -0.40 -8.85 -17.02
C ALA A 224 -1.76 -8.27 -16.64
N MET A 225 -1.95 -6.96 -16.83
CA MET A 225 -3.19 -6.25 -16.55
C MET A 225 -4.14 -6.17 -17.75
N GLY A 226 -3.70 -6.60 -18.94
CA GLY A 226 -4.51 -6.58 -20.16
C GLY A 226 -4.81 -5.17 -20.67
N LEU A 227 -3.89 -4.21 -20.40
CA LEU A 227 -3.95 -2.82 -20.87
C LEU A 227 -3.23 -2.66 -22.20
#